data_971f9e742ef91b75515210d41e992108
#
_entry.id   971f9e742ef91b75515210d41e992108
#
_cell.length_a   1.000
_cell.length_b   1.000
_cell.length_c   1.000
_cell.angle_alpha   90.00
_cell.angle_beta   90.00
_cell.angle_gamma   90.00
#
_symmetry.space_group_name_H-M   'P 1'
#
loop_
_entity.id
_entity.type
_entity.pdbx_description
1 polymer ?
#
loop_
_entity_poly.entity_id
_entity_poly.type
_entity_poly.pdbx_seq_one_letter_code
_entity_poly.pdbx_strand_id
1 'polypeptide(L)'
;AAVELARGICGDLSESRILVIGAGDAGQLVAKALHDAGVKKATVTNRTQWRSEQLAHELGGVSAPFEELPNQVSEADVIISSSGSPGYLLDKAMVSNAIQNRIGQPLLIVDIAVPRDVDPDIQELEGVNLYDIDSLQSVSETDELTLQQSIETANVIVAEETGRFSAWWEQLDALPIITNLRQNADYVRRQEISKTLDYLAKDYTESERAHLEGRLDALTSAIVKKLLHQPTAYLRD
;
A
#
# COMPACT_ATOMS: atom_id res chain seq x y z
N ALA A 1 -14.29 11.68 6.26
CA ALA A 1 -13.96 12.49 7.45
C ALA A 1 -13.71 13.97 7.10
N ALA A 2 -12.58 14.37 6.37
CA ALA A 2 -12.26 15.80 6.11
C ALA A 2 -13.38 16.55 5.39
N VAL A 3 -13.96 15.96 4.33
CA VAL A 3 -15.07 16.56 3.56
C VAL A 3 -16.39 16.58 4.36
N GLU A 4 -16.61 15.58 5.19
CA GLU A 4 -17.78 15.53 6.09
C GLU A 4 -17.69 16.56 7.19
N LEU A 5 -16.49 16.76 7.77
CA LEU A 5 -16.24 17.86 8.69
C LEU A 5 -16.52 19.22 8.04
N ALA A 6 -16.00 19.44 6.84
CA ALA A 6 -16.23 20.67 6.08
C ALA A 6 -17.73 20.89 5.83
N ARG A 7 -18.48 19.84 5.48
CA ARG A 7 -19.94 19.91 5.33
C ARG A 7 -20.65 20.21 6.65
N GLY A 8 -20.20 19.63 7.76
CA GLY A 8 -20.77 19.88 9.08
C GLY A 8 -20.59 21.33 9.54
N ILE A 9 -19.48 21.96 9.20
CA ILE A 9 -19.16 23.35 9.59
C ILE A 9 -19.72 24.38 8.60
N CYS A 10 -19.52 24.15 7.30
CA CYS A 10 -19.87 25.09 6.24
C CYS A 10 -21.28 24.87 5.65
N GLY A 11 -21.91 23.72 5.93
CA GLY A 11 -23.18 23.33 5.33
C GLY A 11 -23.02 22.83 3.90
N ASP A 12 -23.72 23.46 2.95
CA ASP A 12 -23.63 23.10 1.52
C ASP A 12 -22.30 23.57 0.92
N LEU A 13 -21.46 22.60 0.52
CA LEU A 13 -20.15 22.88 -0.10
C LEU A 13 -20.23 23.25 -1.59
N SER A 14 -21.41 23.16 -2.21
CA SER A 14 -21.54 23.39 -3.67
C SER A 14 -21.15 24.81 -4.11
N GLU A 15 -21.29 25.79 -3.22
CA GLU A 15 -20.94 27.21 -3.47
C GLU A 15 -19.63 27.62 -2.79
N SER A 16 -19.06 26.78 -1.91
CA SER A 16 -17.80 27.06 -1.22
C SER A 16 -16.60 26.96 -2.17
N ARG A 17 -15.68 27.88 -2.02
CA ARG A 17 -14.38 27.88 -2.76
C ARG A 17 -13.41 26.99 -1.99
N ILE A 18 -13.09 25.85 -2.55
CA ILE A 18 -12.26 24.85 -1.89
C ILE A 18 -10.87 24.84 -2.53
N LEU A 19 -9.84 24.96 -1.70
CA LEU A 19 -8.44 24.80 -2.09
C LEU A 19 -7.92 23.45 -1.61
N VAL A 20 -7.44 22.64 -2.54
CA VAL A 20 -6.75 21.39 -2.26
C VAL A 20 -5.26 21.57 -2.48
N ILE A 21 -4.46 21.38 -1.45
CA ILE A 21 -3.00 21.46 -1.50
C ILE A 21 -2.43 20.04 -1.47
N GLY A 22 -1.73 19.67 -2.53
CA GLY A 22 -1.18 18.32 -2.70
C GLY A 22 -2.04 17.44 -3.62
N ALA A 23 -1.37 16.74 -4.52
CA ALA A 23 -1.96 15.82 -5.51
C ALA A 23 -1.34 14.41 -5.42
N GLY A 24 -1.08 13.95 -4.18
CA GLY A 24 -0.71 12.57 -3.88
C GLY A 24 -1.95 11.69 -3.67
N ASP A 25 -1.73 10.47 -3.14
CA ASP A 25 -2.82 9.49 -2.92
C ASP A 25 -3.92 10.04 -2.00
N ALA A 26 -3.55 10.75 -0.92
CA ALA A 26 -4.52 11.39 -0.03
C ALA A 26 -5.30 12.51 -0.74
N GLY A 27 -4.63 13.32 -1.58
CA GLY A 27 -5.26 14.35 -2.39
C GLY A 27 -6.28 13.79 -3.39
N GLN A 28 -5.99 12.63 -4.01
CA GLN A 28 -6.93 11.94 -4.90
C GLN A 28 -8.18 11.47 -4.16
N LEU A 29 -8.03 10.91 -2.94
CA LEU A 29 -9.17 10.51 -2.12
C LEU A 29 -10.02 11.71 -1.70
N VAL A 30 -9.39 12.84 -1.35
CA VAL A 30 -10.07 14.11 -1.06
C VAL A 30 -10.84 14.61 -2.27
N ALA A 31 -10.20 14.65 -3.44
CA ALA A 31 -10.84 15.09 -4.68
C ALA A 31 -12.08 14.27 -5.02
N LYS A 32 -11.99 12.94 -4.92
CA LYS A 32 -13.14 12.07 -5.12
C LYS A 32 -14.27 12.38 -4.14
N ALA A 33 -13.96 12.54 -2.86
CA ALA A 33 -14.97 12.85 -1.84
C ALA A 33 -15.61 14.24 -2.05
N LEU A 34 -14.86 15.24 -2.52
CA LEU A 34 -15.36 16.56 -2.88
C LEU A 34 -16.27 16.52 -4.12
N HIS A 35 -15.89 15.75 -5.12
CA HIS A 35 -16.71 15.53 -6.31
C HIS A 35 -18.05 14.88 -5.94
N ASP A 36 -18.02 13.81 -5.14
CA ASP A 36 -19.21 13.11 -4.65
C ASP A 36 -20.09 14.02 -3.75
N ALA A 37 -19.47 15.00 -3.09
CA ALA A 37 -20.16 16.03 -2.31
C ALA A 37 -20.78 17.16 -3.17
N GLY A 38 -20.57 17.16 -4.48
CA GLY A 38 -21.13 18.13 -5.40
C GLY A 38 -20.42 19.49 -5.42
N VAL A 39 -19.16 19.54 -5.03
CA VAL A 39 -18.33 20.76 -5.04
C VAL A 39 -18.12 21.22 -6.49
N LYS A 40 -18.35 22.53 -6.76
CA LYS A 40 -18.23 23.13 -8.08
C LYS A 40 -17.04 24.08 -8.23
N LYS A 41 -16.57 24.65 -7.12
CA LYS A 41 -15.52 25.67 -7.10
C LYS A 41 -14.29 25.15 -6.37
N ALA A 42 -13.58 24.22 -7.01
CA ALA A 42 -12.38 23.65 -6.44
C ALA A 42 -11.13 24.14 -7.21
N THR A 43 -10.11 24.54 -6.46
CA THR A 43 -8.76 24.82 -6.95
C THR A 43 -7.80 23.80 -6.39
N VAL A 44 -6.95 23.26 -7.24
CA VAL A 44 -5.91 22.32 -6.83
C VAL A 44 -4.55 22.94 -7.08
N THR A 45 -3.68 22.90 -6.08
CA THR A 45 -2.28 23.32 -6.22
C THR A 45 -1.33 22.23 -5.76
N ASN A 46 -0.21 22.09 -6.45
CA ASN A 46 0.84 21.13 -6.10
C ASN A 46 2.19 21.60 -6.66
N ARG A 47 3.30 21.30 -6.00
CA ARG A 47 4.67 21.62 -6.49
C ARG A 47 4.93 21.09 -7.91
N THR A 48 4.33 19.94 -8.25
CA THR A 48 4.41 19.35 -9.58
C THR A 48 3.14 19.69 -10.33
N GLN A 49 3.21 20.68 -11.22
CA GLN A 49 2.05 21.28 -11.89
C GLN A 49 1.18 20.26 -12.63
N TRP A 50 1.77 19.34 -13.40
CA TRP A 50 0.98 18.36 -14.15
C TRP A 50 0.08 17.49 -13.24
N ARG A 51 0.51 17.23 -11.97
CA ARG A 51 -0.32 16.49 -11.00
C ARG A 51 -1.51 17.30 -10.52
N SER A 52 -1.33 18.59 -10.29
CA SER A 52 -2.47 19.46 -9.93
C SER A 52 -3.44 19.63 -11.11
N GLU A 53 -2.95 19.68 -12.33
CA GLU A 53 -3.78 19.73 -13.54
C GLU A 53 -4.61 18.46 -13.71
N GLN A 54 -4.00 17.27 -13.53
CA GLN A 54 -4.70 16.00 -13.59
C GLN A 54 -5.79 15.92 -12.52
N LEU A 55 -5.44 16.20 -11.25
CA LEU A 55 -6.38 16.13 -10.15
C LEU A 55 -7.50 17.16 -10.27
N ALA A 56 -7.20 18.38 -10.73
CA ALA A 56 -8.20 19.41 -10.99
C ALA A 56 -9.19 18.96 -12.08
N HIS A 57 -8.70 18.32 -13.13
CA HIS A 57 -9.56 17.76 -14.19
C HIS A 57 -10.51 16.68 -13.65
N GLU A 58 -10.00 15.75 -12.82
CA GLU A 58 -10.81 14.70 -12.18
C GLU A 58 -11.88 15.28 -11.25
N LEU A 59 -11.57 16.38 -10.56
CA LEU A 59 -12.47 17.09 -9.65
C LEU A 59 -13.48 18.01 -10.38
N GLY A 60 -13.27 18.29 -11.68
CA GLY A 60 -14.03 19.30 -12.41
C GLY A 60 -13.72 20.73 -11.96
N GLY A 61 -12.54 20.95 -11.37
CA GLY A 61 -12.04 22.22 -10.86
C GLY A 61 -10.95 22.84 -11.74
N VAL A 62 -10.17 23.74 -11.16
CA VAL A 62 -9.05 24.42 -11.83
C VAL A 62 -7.73 24.12 -11.09
N SER A 63 -6.63 24.10 -11.85
CA SER A 63 -5.29 24.04 -11.29
C SER A 63 -4.72 25.44 -11.17
N ALA A 64 -4.04 25.72 -10.05
CA ALA A 64 -3.29 26.94 -9.83
C ALA A 64 -1.80 26.65 -9.63
N PRO A 65 -0.89 27.52 -10.12
CA PRO A 65 0.53 27.44 -9.83
C PRO A 65 0.80 27.47 -8.32
N PHE A 66 1.79 26.70 -7.88
CA PHE A 66 2.13 26.63 -6.45
C PHE A 66 2.64 27.96 -5.90
N GLU A 67 3.27 28.77 -6.74
CA GLU A 67 3.78 30.11 -6.42
C GLU A 67 2.64 31.10 -6.08
N GLU A 68 1.43 30.81 -6.53
CA GLU A 68 0.23 31.63 -6.26
C GLU A 68 -0.51 31.19 -4.98
N LEU A 69 0.05 30.25 -4.22
CA LEU A 69 -0.55 29.72 -2.99
C LEU A 69 -1.08 30.82 -2.05
N PRO A 70 -0.36 31.94 -1.76
CA PRO A 70 -0.88 33.01 -0.91
C PRO A 70 -2.19 33.64 -1.40
N ASN A 71 -2.33 33.80 -2.74
CA ASN A 71 -3.56 34.31 -3.33
C ASN A 71 -4.71 33.31 -3.21
N GLN A 72 -4.41 32.03 -3.48
CA GLN A 72 -5.40 30.96 -3.38
C GLN A 72 -5.93 30.80 -1.95
N VAL A 73 -5.06 30.95 -0.94
CA VAL A 73 -5.44 30.92 0.48
C VAL A 73 -6.39 32.07 0.82
N SER A 74 -6.16 33.26 0.26
CA SER A 74 -7.04 34.43 0.51
C SER A 74 -8.43 34.27 -0.10
N GLU A 75 -8.56 33.51 -1.18
CA GLU A 75 -9.81 33.29 -1.89
C GLU A 75 -10.61 32.08 -1.36
N ALA A 76 -9.95 31.11 -0.74
CA ALA A 76 -10.55 29.86 -0.30
C ALA A 76 -11.47 30.06 0.93
N ASP A 77 -12.56 29.34 0.98
CA ASP A 77 -13.44 29.23 2.17
C ASP A 77 -13.06 27.98 2.97
N VAL A 78 -12.60 26.94 2.28
CA VAL A 78 -12.10 25.70 2.87
C VAL A 78 -10.76 25.34 2.23
N ILE A 79 -9.78 25.00 3.05
CA ILE A 79 -8.48 24.50 2.61
C ILE A 79 -8.30 23.08 3.12
N ILE A 80 -7.96 22.15 2.23
CA ILE A 80 -7.59 20.78 2.60
C ILE A 80 -6.16 20.54 2.15
N SER A 81 -5.25 20.35 3.10
CA SER A 81 -3.84 20.10 2.83
C SER A 81 -3.49 18.63 3.03
N SER A 82 -2.82 18.07 2.03
CA SER A 82 -2.48 16.64 1.93
C SER A 82 -1.14 16.38 1.27
N SER A 83 -0.17 17.29 1.44
CA SER A 83 1.12 17.16 0.79
C SER A 83 2.10 16.31 1.61
N GLY A 84 3.21 15.92 1.01
CA GLY A 84 4.34 15.29 1.69
C GLY A 84 5.48 16.27 1.92
N SER A 85 5.19 17.54 2.18
CA SER A 85 6.22 18.55 2.42
C SER A 85 6.99 18.28 3.72
N PRO A 86 8.32 18.47 3.76
CA PRO A 86 9.09 18.30 4.99
C PRO A 86 8.90 19.46 6.00
N GLY A 87 8.14 20.50 5.64
CA GLY A 87 7.89 21.67 6.49
C GLY A 87 6.57 22.33 6.14
N TYR A 88 6.15 23.29 6.97
CA TYR A 88 4.88 23.98 6.81
C TYR A 88 4.79 24.70 5.46
N LEU A 89 3.68 24.51 4.78
CA LEU A 89 3.30 25.22 3.56
C LEU A 89 2.45 26.45 3.87
N LEU A 90 1.63 26.35 4.93
CA LEU A 90 0.82 27.45 5.45
C LEU A 90 1.42 27.89 6.78
N ASP A 91 2.04 29.03 6.81
CA ASP A 91 2.51 29.67 8.04
C ASP A 91 1.50 30.70 8.56
N LYS A 92 1.66 31.06 9.85
CA LYS A 92 0.76 32.01 10.55
C LYS A 92 0.71 33.37 9.85
N ALA A 93 1.81 33.86 9.27
CA ALA A 93 1.88 35.15 8.61
C ALA A 93 1.07 35.16 7.32
N MET A 94 1.19 34.10 6.51
CA MET A 94 0.42 33.95 5.25
C MET A 94 -1.09 33.92 5.54
N VAL A 95 -1.51 33.08 6.49
CA VAL A 95 -2.94 32.94 6.82
C VAL A 95 -3.47 34.22 7.49
N SER A 96 -2.71 34.86 8.37
CA SER A 96 -3.08 36.15 8.98
C SER A 96 -3.34 37.22 7.91
N ASN A 97 -2.47 37.30 6.91
CA ASN A 97 -2.64 38.25 5.79
C ASN A 97 -3.90 37.90 4.95
N ALA A 98 -4.13 36.62 4.70
CA ALA A 98 -5.26 36.15 3.90
C ALA A 98 -6.61 36.48 4.53
N ILE A 99 -6.71 36.45 5.87
CA ILE A 99 -7.96 36.66 6.61
C ILE A 99 -8.27 38.13 6.91
N GLN A 100 -7.31 39.07 6.75
CA GLN A 100 -7.47 40.48 7.09
C GLN A 100 -8.72 41.14 6.44
N ASN A 101 -9.07 40.73 5.24
CA ASN A 101 -10.19 41.28 4.47
C ASN A 101 -11.46 40.42 4.54
N ARG A 102 -11.47 39.37 5.37
CA ARG A 102 -12.61 38.44 5.49
C ARG A 102 -13.51 38.89 6.64
N ILE A 103 -14.55 39.66 6.33
CA ILE A 103 -15.49 40.12 7.34
C ILE A 103 -16.59 39.06 7.55
N GLY A 104 -16.59 38.38 8.72
CA GLY A 104 -17.65 37.45 9.13
C GLY A 104 -17.67 36.11 8.39
N GLN A 105 -16.65 35.79 7.60
CA GLN A 105 -16.51 34.51 6.91
C GLN A 105 -15.32 33.72 7.50
N PRO A 106 -15.56 32.68 8.31
CA PRO A 106 -14.47 31.88 8.85
C PRO A 106 -13.76 31.11 7.75
N LEU A 107 -12.44 30.94 7.92
CA LEU A 107 -11.63 30.05 7.09
C LEU A 107 -11.51 28.70 7.76
N LEU A 108 -11.93 27.64 7.07
CA LEU A 108 -11.73 26.28 7.55
C LEU A 108 -10.45 25.70 6.92
N ILE A 109 -9.55 25.19 7.75
CA ILE A 109 -8.32 24.50 7.31
C ILE A 109 -8.34 23.09 7.88
N VAL A 110 -8.17 22.11 7.01
CA VAL A 110 -8.08 20.69 7.38
C VAL A 110 -6.74 20.16 6.90
N ASP A 111 -5.85 19.87 7.84
CA ASP A 111 -4.51 19.33 7.57
C ASP A 111 -4.51 17.81 7.77
N ILE A 112 -4.44 17.08 6.67
CA ILE A 112 -4.32 15.61 6.67
C ILE A 112 -2.93 15.14 6.22
N ALA A 113 -1.96 16.06 6.16
CA ALA A 113 -0.60 15.75 5.75
C ALA A 113 0.22 15.11 6.88
N VAL A 114 1.11 14.21 6.48
CA VAL A 114 2.12 13.62 7.36
C VAL A 114 3.48 13.68 6.65
N PRO A 115 4.42 14.53 7.13
CA PRO A 115 4.32 15.48 8.24
C PRO A 115 3.33 16.62 7.98
N ARG A 116 2.99 17.41 9.01
CA ARG A 116 2.03 18.51 8.92
C ARG A 116 2.46 19.58 7.91
N ASP A 117 1.51 20.02 7.11
CA ASP A 117 1.67 21.13 6.15
C ASP A 117 1.34 22.49 6.75
N VAL A 118 0.60 22.53 7.86
CA VAL A 118 0.03 23.73 8.46
C VAL A 118 0.66 23.99 9.82
N ASP A 119 1.12 25.23 10.03
CA ASP A 119 1.66 25.67 11.32
C ASP A 119 0.55 25.65 12.39
N PRO A 120 0.71 24.90 13.51
CA PRO A 120 -0.26 24.85 14.60
C PRO A 120 -0.64 26.20 15.20
N ASP A 121 0.27 27.19 15.18
CA ASP A 121 0.02 28.54 15.71
C ASP A 121 -1.07 29.29 14.94
N ILE A 122 -1.48 28.79 13.76
CA ILE A 122 -2.63 29.32 13.00
C ILE A 122 -3.94 29.18 13.79
N GLN A 123 -4.02 28.20 14.67
CA GLN A 123 -5.20 28.00 15.53
C GLN A 123 -5.50 29.20 16.45
N GLU A 124 -4.50 30.05 16.73
CA GLU A 124 -4.65 31.27 17.53
C GLU A 124 -5.29 32.44 16.77
N LEU A 125 -5.43 32.31 15.44
CA LEU A 125 -6.00 33.37 14.61
C LEU A 125 -7.53 33.38 14.72
N GLU A 126 -8.09 34.54 15.08
CA GLU A 126 -9.54 34.70 15.12
C GLU A 126 -10.15 34.55 13.71
N GLY A 127 -11.23 33.77 13.61
CA GLY A 127 -11.88 33.47 12.33
C GLY A 127 -11.26 32.32 11.54
N VAL A 128 -10.32 31.59 12.11
CA VAL A 128 -9.75 30.38 11.51
C VAL A 128 -10.14 29.15 12.35
N ASN A 129 -10.62 28.12 11.68
CA ASN A 129 -10.86 26.82 12.27
C ASN A 129 -9.85 25.82 11.69
N LEU A 130 -8.86 25.42 12.49
CA LEU A 130 -7.85 24.45 12.08
C LEU A 130 -8.16 23.08 12.68
N TYR A 131 -8.22 22.08 11.83
CA TYR A 131 -8.34 20.67 12.21
C TYR A 131 -7.19 19.86 11.58
N ASP A 132 -6.59 19.02 12.36
CA ASP A 132 -5.59 18.06 11.90
C ASP A 132 -6.16 16.65 11.85
N ILE A 133 -5.32 15.68 11.41
CA ILE A 133 -5.74 14.28 11.27
C ILE A 133 -6.21 13.67 12.59
N ASP A 134 -5.61 14.10 13.73
CA ASP A 134 -5.96 13.59 15.06
C ASP A 134 -7.33 14.13 15.52
N SER A 135 -7.62 15.41 15.25
CA SER A 135 -8.92 16.03 15.55
C SER A 135 -10.05 15.49 14.67
N LEU A 136 -9.75 15.02 13.45
CA LEU A 136 -10.74 14.37 12.60
C LEU A 136 -11.25 13.03 13.18
N GLN A 137 -10.45 12.34 13.97
CA GLN A 137 -10.86 11.10 14.62
C GLN A 137 -11.93 11.35 15.69
N SER A 138 -11.82 12.46 16.43
CA SER A 138 -12.77 12.80 17.47
C SER A 138 -14.13 13.28 16.94
N VAL A 139 -14.18 13.81 15.71
CA VAL A 139 -15.41 14.29 15.06
C VAL A 139 -16.23 13.15 14.43
N SER A 140 -15.58 12.02 14.12
CA SER A 140 -16.23 10.86 13.49
C SER A 140 -16.85 9.87 14.51
N GLU A 141 -17.14 10.28 15.73
CA GLU A 141 -17.75 9.44 16.78
C GLU A 141 -19.10 8.79 16.38
N THR A 142 -19.68 9.16 15.26
CA THR A 142 -20.94 8.58 14.77
C THR A 142 -20.75 7.19 14.11
N ASP A 143 -19.51 6.76 13.86
CA ASP A 143 -19.21 5.51 13.17
C ASP A 143 -18.37 4.51 13.99
N GLU A 144 -18.31 4.66 15.32
CA GLU A 144 -17.51 3.76 16.17
C GLU A 144 -17.86 2.28 15.98
N LEU A 145 -19.13 1.97 15.79
CA LEU A 145 -19.60 0.60 15.54
C LEU A 145 -19.14 0.08 14.16
N THR A 146 -19.21 0.91 13.14
CA THR A 146 -18.77 0.56 11.77
C THR A 146 -17.25 0.47 11.70
N LEU A 147 -16.53 1.34 12.40
CA LEU A 147 -15.07 1.30 12.52
C LEU A 147 -14.62 0.05 13.27
N GLN A 148 -15.23 -0.30 14.40
CA GLN A 148 -14.92 -1.52 15.15
C GLN A 148 -15.17 -2.77 14.31
N GLN A 149 -16.27 -2.88 13.59
CA GLN A 149 -16.54 -3.99 12.66
C GLN A 149 -15.50 -4.08 11.55
N SER A 150 -15.04 -2.94 11.02
CA SER A 150 -13.99 -2.88 10.01
C SER A 150 -12.64 -3.31 10.57
N ILE A 151 -12.29 -2.92 11.79
CA ILE A 151 -11.09 -3.34 12.51
C ILE A 151 -11.12 -4.85 12.79
N GLU A 152 -12.24 -5.39 13.25
CA GLU A 152 -12.40 -6.82 13.48
C GLU A 152 -12.23 -7.61 12.18
N THR A 153 -12.85 -7.15 11.09
CA THR A 153 -12.71 -7.77 9.77
C THR A 153 -11.26 -7.74 9.29
N ALA A 154 -10.58 -6.60 9.44
CA ALA A 154 -9.17 -6.46 9.08
C ALA A 154 -8.27 -7.39 9.91
N ASN A 155 -8.52 -7.51 11.21
CA ASN A 155 -7.77 -8.41 12.10
C ASN A 155 -7.96 -9.87 11.73
N VAL A 156 -9.16 -10.29 11.32
CA VAL A 156 -9.43 -11.64 10.81
C VAL A 156 -8.60 -11.91 9.55
N ILE A 157 -8.60 -11.00 8.58
CA ILE A 157 -7.80 -11.13 7.35
C ILE A 157 -6.31 -11.24 7.68
N VAL A 158 -5.80 -10.37 8.55
CA VAL A 158 -4.39 -10.40 8.97
C VAL A 158 -4.05 -11.72 9.65
N ALA A 159 -4.91 -12.23 10.52
CA ALA A 159 -4.69 -13.52 11.20
C ALA A 159 -4.69 -14.69 10.21
N GLU A 160 -5.61 -14.72 9.24
CA GLU A 160 -5.66 -15.74 8.19
C GLU A 160 -4.41 -15.71 7.31
N GLU A 161 -4.00 -14.54 6.83
CA GLU A 161 -2.82 -14.39 5.98
C GLU A 161 -1.52 -14.70 6.74
N THR A 162 -1.44 -14.32 8.03
CA THR A 162 -0.31 -14.68 8.89
C THR A 162 -0.24 -16.20 9.09
N GLY A 163 -1.38 -16.87 9.29
CA GLY A 163 -1.45 -18.32 9.38
C GLY A 163 -1.01 -19.02 8.10
N ARG A 164 -1.46 -18.54 6.94
CA ARG A 164 -1.02 -19.04 5.62
C ARG A 164 0.47 -18.84 5.40
N PHE A 165 0.99 -17.67 5.76
CA PHE A 165 2.42 -17.37 5.65
C PHE A 165 3.25 -18.28 6.56
N SER A 166 2.83 -18.48 7.82
CA SER A 166 3.54 -19.38 8.76
C SER A 166 3.58 -20.81 8.25
N ALA A 167 2.45 -21.34 7.77
CA ALA A 167 2.41 -22.69 7.20
C ALA A 167 3.31 -22.80 5.94
N TRP A 168 3.31 -21.81 5.08
CA TRP A 168 4.23 -21.76 3.93
C TRP A 168 5.69 -21.67 4.35
N TRP A 169 6.00 -20.89 5.39
CA TRP A 169 7.36 -20.74 5.93
C TRP A 169 7.88 -22.06 6.49
N GLU A 170 7.08 -22.80 7.25
CA GLU A 170 7.44 -24.11 7.78
C GLU A 170 7.73 -25.14 6.66
N GLN A 171 7.00 -25.09 5.55
CA GLN A 171 7.25 -25.94 4.39
C GLN A 171 8.60 -25.65 3.70
N LEU A 172 9.13 -24.43 3.79
CA LEU A 172 10.44 -24.10 3.21
C LEU A 172 11.60 -24.87 3.87
N ASP A 173 11.51 -25.16 5.15
CA ASP A 173 12.53 -25.92 5.90
C ASP A 173 12.63 -27.37 5.43
N ALA A 174 11.58 -27.94 4.86
CA ALA A 174 11.56 -29.30 4.32
C ALA A 174 12.23 -29.42 2.94
N LEU A 175 12.29 -28.36 2.16
CA LEU A 175 12.83 -28.38 0.78
C LEU A 175 14.31 -28.82 0.71
N PRO A 176 15.23 -28.31 1.56
CA PRO A 176 16.62 -28.75 1.57
C PRO A 176 16.74 -30.23 1.94
N ILE A 177 15.92 -30.70 2.88
CA ILE A 177 15.92 -32.10 3.34
C ILE A 177 15.50 -33.02 2.18
N ILE A 178 14.41 -32.68 1.49
CA ILE A 178 13.91 -33.45 0.32
C ILE A 178 14.98 -33.47 -0.80
N THR A 179 15.61 -32.34 -1.04
CA THR A 179 16.66 -32.22 -2.09
C THR A 179 17.87 -33.09 -1.75
N ASN A 180 18.37 -33.02 -0.51
CA ASN A 180 19.47 -33.82 -0.03
C ASN A 180 19.14 -35.33 -0.06
N LEU A 181 17.96 -35.72 0.35
CA LEU A 181 17.51 -37.11 0.33
C LEU A 181 17.52 -37.68 -1.09
N ARG A 182 17.03 -36.93 -2.06
CA ARG A 182 17.01 -37.32 -3.48
C ARG A 182 18.41 -37.39 -4.07
N GLN A 183 19.27 -36.43 -3.78
CA GLN A 183 20.67 -36.40 -4.24
C GLN A 183 21.46 -37.58 -3.68
N ASN A 184 21.30 -37.87 -2.37
CA ASN A 184 21.94 -39.01 -1.74
C ASN A 184 21.47 -40.33 -2.35
N ALA A 185 20.19 -40.51 -2.55
CA ALA A 185 19.64 -41.72 -3.15
C ALA A 185 20.16 -41.92 -4.61
N ASP A 186 20.24 -40.84 -5.39
CA ASP A 186 20.76 -40.89 -6.75
C ASP A 186 22.30 -41.18 -6.77
N TYR A 187 23.03 -40.62 -5.81
CA TYR A 187 24.44 -40.90 -5.62
C TYR A 187 24.67 -42.38 -5.30
N VAL A 188 24.00 -42.94 -4.32
CA VAL A 188 24.09 -44.36 -3.97
C VAL A 188 23.74 -45.26 -5.15
N ARG A 189 22.63 -44.94 -5.85
CA ARG A 189 22.19 -45.66 -7.05
C ARG A 189 23.28 -45.72 -8.11
N ARG A 190 23.91 -44.60 -8.43
CA ARG A 190 24.98 -44.53 -9.45
C ARG A 190 26.22 -45.31 -9.02
N GLN A 191 26.58 -45.26 -7.75
CA GLN A 191 27.70 -46.04 -7.21
C GLN A 191 27.46 -47.56 -7.36
N GLU A 192 26.25 -48.01 -7.05
CA GLU A 192 25.93 -49.44 -7.15
C GLU A 192 25.82 -49.95 -8.59
N ILE A 193 25.33 -49.08 -9.53
CA ILE A 193 25.37 -49.39 -10.97
C ILE A 193 26.82 -49.52 -11.45
N SER A 194 27.72 -48.57 -11.11
CA SER A 194 29.12 -48.59 -11.48
C SER A 194 29.82 -49.88 -11.00
N LYS A 195 29.66 -50.22 -9.71
CA LYS A 195 30.23 -51.48 -9.14
C LYS A 195 29.70 -52.70 -9.86
N THR A 196 28.41 -52.74 -10.19
CA THR A 196 27.81 -53.88 -10.89
C THR A 196 28.35 -54.02 -12.30
N LEU A 197 28.49 -52.90 -13.02
CA LEU A 197 29.06 -52.86 -14.34
C LEU A 197 30.55 -53.26 -14.35
N ASP A 198 31.33 -52.83 -13.36
CA ASP A 198 32.72 -53.21 -13.23
C ASP A 198 32.92 -54.71 -12.94
N TYR A 199 32.00 -55.28 -12.13
CA TYR A 199 31.98 -56.74 -11.86
C TYR A 199 31.69 -57.54 -13.16
N LEU A 200 30.73 -57.05 -13.97
CA LEU A 200 30.30 -57.68 -15.23
C LEU A 200 31.20 -57.39 -16.41
N ALA A 201 32.14 -56.49 -16.29
CA ALA A 201 33.02 -56.01 -17.40
C ALA A 201 33.82 -57.15 -18.07
N LYS A 202 34.02 -58.28 -17.37
CA LYS A 202 34.79 -59.41 -17.90
C LYS A 202 33.97 -60.29 -18.85
N ASP A 203 32.63 -60.23 -18.78
CA ASP A 203 31.75 -61.20 -19.45
C ASP A 203 30.99 -60.57 -20.63
N TYR A 204 31.08 -59.21 -20.84
CA TYR A 204 30.28 -58.47 -21.81
C TYR A 204 31.16 -57.58 -22.71
N THR A 205 30.72 -57.45 -23.97
CA THR A 205 31.28 -56.48 -24.90
C THR A 205 30.87 -55.05 -24.52
N GLU A 206 31.60 -54.05 -25.02
CA GLU A 206 31.34 -52.62 -24.74
C GLU A 206 29.91 -52.19 -25.12
N SER A 207 29.40 -52.70 -26.26
CA SER A 207 28.02 -52.44 -26.71
C SER A 207 26.96 -53.06 -25.79
N GLU A 208 27.18 -54.28 -25.32
CA GLU A 208 26.28 -54.97 -24.40
C GLU A 208 26.31 -54.30 -23.02
N ARG A 209 27.49 -53.82 -22.58
CA ARG A 209 27.66 -53.07 -21.34
C ARG A 209 26.88 -51.78 -21.37
N ALA A 210 26.97 -50.96 -22.43
CA ALA A 210 26.20 -49.73 -22.59
C ALA A 210 24.65 -49.98 -22.55
N HIS A 211 24.22 -51.07 -23.19
CA HIS A 211 22.80 -51.45 -23.17
C HIS A 211 22.34 -51.86 -21.77
N LEU A 212 23.15 -52.63 -21.04
CA LEU A 212 22.89 -53.06 -19.67
C LEU A 212 22.86 -51.88 -18.71
N GLU A 213 23.83 -50.93 -18.85
CA GLU A 213 23.84 -49.68 -18.07
C GLU A 213 22.54 -48.92 -18.19
N GLY A 214 22.06 -48.69 -19.44
CA GLY A 214 20.79 -47.99 -19.66
C GLY A 214 19.59 -48.69 -19.01
N ARG A 215 19.55 -50.04 -19.01
CA ARG A 215 18.48 -50.80 -18.35
C ARG A 215 18.57 -50.77 -16.82
N LEU A 216 19.78 -50.85 -16.25
CA LEU A 216 20.00 -50.72 -14.82
C LEU A 216 19.69 -49.31 -14.33
N ASP A 217 20.05 -48.28 -15.11
CA ASP A 217 19.71 -46.90 -14.79
C ASP A 217 18.19 -46.70 -14.75
N ALA A 218 17.47 -47.14 -15.77
CA ALA A 218 16.02 -47.02 -15.84
C ALA A 218 15.32 -47.77 -14.70
N LEU A 219 15.75 -49.02 -14.41
CA LEU A 219 15.17 -49.84 -13.35
C LEU A 219 15.36 -49.21 -11.97
N THR A 220 16.62 -48.84 -11.64
CA THR A 220 16.98 -48.31 -10.34
C THR A 220 16.43 -46.92 -10.15
N SER A 221 16.35 -46.07 -11.18
CA SER A 221 15.64 -44.77 -11.15
C SER A 221 14.16 -44.96 -10.82
N ALA A 222 13.49 -45.92 -11.45
CA ALA A 222 12.09 -46.19 -11.15
C ALA A 222 11.87 -46.66 -9.71
N ILE A 223 12.76 -47.50 -9.18
CA ILE A 223 12.72 -47.98 -7.80
C ILE A 223 12.90 -46.79 -6.83
N VAL A 224 13.96 -45.99 -6.99
CA VAL A 224 14.24 -44.84 -6.12
C VAL A 224 13.08 -43.86 -6.16
N LYS A 225 12.54 -43.52 -7.34
CA LYS A 225 11.37 -42.64 -7.50
C LYS A 225 10.16 -43.14 -6.70
N LYS A 226 9.87 -44.45 -6.77
CA LYS A 226 8.75 -45.06 -6.05
C LYS A 226 8.98 -45.08 -4.56
N LEU A 227 10.17 -45.43 -4.09
CA LEU A 227 10.52 -45.47 -2.65
C LEU A 227 10.50 -44.09 -2.02
N LEU A 228 10.96 -43.08 -2.72
CA LEU A 228 11.01 -41.71 -2.20
C LEU A 228 9.70 -40.95 -2.36
N HIS A 229 8.71 -41.49 -3.09
CA HIS A 229 7.45 -40.78 -3.31
C HIS A 229 6.70 -40.49 -2.02
N GLN A 230 6.43 -41.49 -1.20
CA GLN A 230 5.71 -41.32 0.07
C GLN A 230 6.47 -40.46 1.09
N PRO A 231 7.77 -40.72 1.41
CA PRO A 231 8.53 -39.86 2.33
C PRO A 231 8.59 -38.40 1.89
N THR A 232 8.76 -38.15 0.58
CA THR A 232 8.81 -36.75 0.09
C THR A 232 7.46 -36.06 -0.01
N ALA A 233 6.36 -36.81 -0.14
CA ALA A 233 5.01 -36.25 -0.02
C ALA A 233 4.73 -35.87 1.44
N TYR A 234 5.00 -36.79 2.39
CA TYR A 234 4.80 -36.54 3.82
C TYR A 234 5.61 -35.36 4.39
N LEU A 235 6.78 -35.06 3.83
CA LEU A 235 7.59 -33.90 4.23
C LEU A 235 7.12 -32.58 3.58
N ARG A 236 6.16 -32.65 2.64
CA ARG A 236 5.60 -31.49 1.96
C ARG A 236 4.28 -31.02 2.56
N ASP A 237 3.54 -31.96 3.16
CA ASP A 237 2.26 -31.71 3.84
C ASP A 237 2.51 -31.30 5.29
#